data_b4d45099ed50be7fa8c1da8856e5eae8
#
_entry.id   b4d45099ed50be7fa8c1da8856e5eae8
#
_cell.length_a   1.000
_cell.length_b   1.000
_cell.length_c   1.000
_cell.angle_alpha   90.00
_cell.angle_beta   90.00
_cell.angle_gamma   90.00
#
_symmetry.space_group_name_H-M   'P 1'
#
loop_
_entity.id
_entity.type
_entity.pdbx_description
1 polymer ?
#
loop_
_entity_poly.entity_id
_entity_poly.type
_entity_poly.pdbx_seq_one_letter_code
_entity_poly.pdbx_strand_id
1 'polypeptide(L)'
;MVSLKDTTTSADSALMQAERNLKMSLKGRHFLTLKDFTAEEINYLIELAADLKEKKKQGIPVDVLHGKNVGLIFEKTSTRTRCSFEVAAYDLGMGCTYLDPKASQIGKKESIKDTARVLGRMYDGIEYRGFEQTIVEELAKYAGVPVWNGLTNEYHPTQMLADLLTIKEHLGRVKGVKLVYMGDARYNMGNSLMVLCAKMGMHFVACAPKKYFPNQELVNECLEFAKESGATITLTENVEEGTKGADVIYTDVWVSMGEPDEVWEERIRELTPYKVTKAVMENAGSQAIFLHCLPAFHDLETQIGKEMGERFGITDMEVTDEVFESEQSVVFDEAENRMHTIKAVMAATLGAFEE
;
A
#
# COMPACT_ATOMS: atom_id res chain seq x y z
N MET A 1 16.67 25.32 -44.83
CA MET A 1 16.68 26.00 -43.52
C MET A 1 15.91 25.12 -42.55
N VAL A 2 16.61 24.26 -41.84
CA VAL A 2 16.04 23.41 -40.77
C VAL A 2 16.15 24.24 -39.49
N SER A 3 15.01 24.41 -38.82
CA SER A 3 14.81 25.29 -37.65
C SER A 3 15.60 24.79 -36.45
N LEU A 4 16.51 25.64 -35.93
CA LEU A 4 17.28 25.44 -34.69
C LEU A 4 16.47 25.61 -33.40
N LYS A 5 15.11 25.54 -33.46
CA LYS A 5 14.25 25.78 -32.31
C LYS A 5 13.86 24.53 -31.50
N ASP A 6 14.05 23.31 -32.02
CA ASP A 6 13.58 22.09 -31.35
C ASP A 6 14.64 21.40 -30.45
N THR A 7 15.91 21.85 -30.50
CA THR A 7 16.99 21.24 -29.72
C THR A 7 17.19 21.87 -28.32
N THR A 8 16.74 23.11 -28.11
CA THR A 8 16.83 23.79 -26.80
C THR A 8 15.81 23.32 -25.79
N THR A 9 14.60 22.91 -26.21
CA THR A 9 13.54 22.46 -25.32
C THR A 9 13.78 21.06 -24.70
N SER A 10 14.52 20.20 -25.40
CA SER A 10 14.86 18.85 -24.91
C SER A 10 15.99 18.89 -23.87
N ALA A 11 17.00 19.73 -24.07
CA ALA A 11 18.14 19.90 -23.16
C ALA A 11 17.71 20.60 -21.85
N ASP A 12 16.88 21.65 -21.96
CA ASP A 12 16.34 22.35 -20.79
C ASP A 12 15.38 21.43 -19.97
N SER A 13 14.59 20.62 -20.65
CA SER A 13 13.74 19.60 -19.99
C SER A 13 14.56 18.54 -19.26
N ALA A 14 15.64 18.04 -19.87
CA ALA A 14 16.55 17.08 -19.25
C ALA A 14 17.33 17.69 -18.08
N LEU A 15 17.76 18.96 -18.19
CA LEU A 15 18.43 19.67 -17.10
C LEU A 15 17.49 19.91 -15.91
N MET A 16 16.26 20.35 -16.17
CA MET A 16 15.23 20.52 -15.13
C MET A 16 14.85 19.19 -14.48
N GLN A 17 14.82 18.09 -15.22
CA GLN A 17 14.58 16.76 -14.68
C GLN A 17 15.77 16.28 -13.84
N ALA A 18 17.00 16.51 -14.28
CA ALA A 18 18.21 16.20 -13.51
C ALA A 18 18.29 17.03 -12.21
N GLU A 19 17.97 18.33 -12.27
CA GLU A 19 17.90 19.20 -11.08
C GLU A 19 16.76 18.79 -10.12
N ARG A 20 15.63 18.32 -10.64
CA ARG A 20 14.54 17.72 -9.83
C ARG A 20 15.00 16.45 -9.14
N ASN A 21 15.68 15.57 -9.86
CA ASN A 21 16.19 14.31 -9.32
C ASN A 21 17.27 14.53 -8.26
N LEU A 22 18.17 15.51 -8.43
CA LEU A 22 19.16 15.89 -7.41
C LEU A 22 18.51 16.48 -6.14
N LYS A 23 17.34 17.12 -6.24
CA LYS A 23 16.60 17.64 -5.08
C LYS A 23 15.75 16.59 -4.36
N MET A 24 15.52 15.42 -4.95
CA MET A 24 14.66 14.35 -4.41
C MET A 24 15.42 13.04 -4.15
N SER A 25 16.65 13.14 -3.62
CA SER A 25 17.35 11.94 -3.18
C SER A 25 16.63 11.27 -2.00
N LEU A 26 16.17 10.03 -2.22
CA LEU A 26 15.63 9.17 -1.18
C LEU A 26 16.66 8.14 -0.68
N LYS A 27 17.90 8.21 -1.14
CA LYS A 27 18.98 7.29 -0.77
C LYS A 27 19.19 7.24 0.74
N GLY A 28 19.21 6.05 1.27
CA GLY A 28 19.37 5.79 2.70
C GLY A 28 18.09 6.00 3.52
N ARG A 29 17.00 6.50 2.93
CA ARG A 29 15.72 6.67 3.64
C ARG A 29 15.07 5.32 3.94
N HIS A 30 14.45 5.22 5.10
CA HIS A 30 13.53 4.14 5.43
C HIS A 30 12.16 4.41 4.82
N PHE A 31 11.36 3.35 4.63
CA PHE A 31 9.98 3.46 4.14
C PHE A 31 9.04 2.79 5.15
N LEU A 32 8.72 3.49 6.22
CA LEU A 32 7.97 2.95 7.37
C LEU A 32 6.50 3.34 7.33
N THR A 33 6.19 4.57 6.94
CA THR A 33 4.84 5.13 6.80
C THR A 33 4.89 6.28 5.79
N LEU A 34 3.78 6.57 5.11
CA LEU A 34 3.69 7.73 4.21
C LEU A 34 3.70 9.08 4.95
N LYS A 35 3.55 9.08 6.27
CA LYS A 35 3.69 10.32 7.06
C LYS A 35 5.07 10.96 6.90
N ASP A 36 6.08 10.14 6.69
CA ASP A 36 7.49 10.55 6.58
C ASP A 36 7.87 11.13 5.21
N PHE A 37 6.93 11.14 4.26
CA PHE A 37 7.17 11.55 2.88
C PHE A 37 6.32 12.76 2.51
N THR A 38 6.88 13.65 1.66
CA THR A 38 6.11 14.74 1.05
C THR A 38 5.28 14.21 -0.13
N ALA A 39 4.29 15.00 -0.56
CA ALA A 39 3.49 14.66 -1.73
C ALA A 39 4.35 14.55 -3.01
N GLU A 40 5.39 15.37 -3.12
CA GLU A 40 6.34 15.33 -4.23
C GLU A 40 7.18 14.05 -4.23
N GLU A 41 7.67 13.62 -3.05
CA GLU A 41 8.40 12.35 -2.90
C GLU A 41 7.51 11.14 -3.22
N ILE A 42 6.24 11.15 -2.79
CA ILE A 42 5.26 10.11 -3.13
C ILE A 42 5.01 10.10 -4.65
N ASN A 43 4.79 11.27 -5.28
CA ASN A 43 4.62 11.34 -6.72
C ASN A 43 5.85 10.85 -7.49
N TYR A 44 7.05 11.18 -7.02
CA TYR A 44 8.30 10.67 -7.61
C TYR A 44 8.33 9.13 -7.61
N LEU A 45 7.99 8.49 -6.48
CA LEU A 45 7.94 7.03 -6.39
C LEU A 45 6.89 6.42 -7.33
N ILE A 46 5.74 7.06 -7.50
CA ILE A 46 4.69 6.61 -8.42
C ILE A 46 5.12 6.74 -9.88
N GLU A 47 5.76 7.85 -10.26
CA GLU A 47 6.28 8.04 -11.63
C GLU A 47 7.40 7.04 -11.93
N LEU A 48 8.30 6.80 -10.98
CA LEU A 48 9.35 5.80 -11.12
C LEU A 48 8.75 4.39 -11.24
N ALA A 49 7.72 4.07 -10.45
CA ALA A 49 7.03 2.78 -10.53
C ALA A 49 6.37 2.56 -11.90
N ALA A 50 5.73 3.60 -12.45
CA ALA A 50 5.12 3.54 -13.78
C ALA A 50 6.17 3.34 -14.90
N ASP A 51 7.31 4.02 -14.83
CA ASP A 51 8.43 3.83 -15.77
C ASP A 51 9.00 2.40 -15.68
N LEU A 52 9.23 1.90 -14.45
CA LEU A 52 9.72 0.54 -14.24
C LEU A 52 8.70 -0.54 -14.67
N LYS A 53 7.40 -0.28 -14.51
CA LYS A 53 6.31 -1.12 -15.01
C LYS A 53 6.35 -1.21 -16.54
N GLU A 54 6.44 -0.07 -17.21
CA GLU A 54 6.49 -0.01 -18.66
C GLU A 54 7.76 -0.69 -19.23
N LYS A 55 8.93 -0.47 -18.63
CA LYS A 55 10.17 -1.15 -19.00
C LYS A 55 10.04 -2.68 -18.88
N LYS A 56 9.46 -3.17 -17.77
CA LYS A 56 9.23 -4.60 -17.60
C LYS A 56 8.29 -5.16 -18.68
N LYS A 57 7.21 -4.45 -19.01
CA LYS A 57 6.27 -4.82 -20.07
C LYS A 57 6.94 -4.90 -21.46
N GLN A 58 7.88 -4.00 -21.72
CA GLN A 58 8.69 -3.98 -22.96
C GLN A 58 9.85 -4.97 -22.95
N GLY A 59 10.09 -5.69 -21.86
CA GLY A 59 11.22 -6.61 -21.72
C GLY A 59 12.58 -5.90 -21.59
N ILE A 60 12.59 -4.62 -21.20
CA ILE A 60 13.81 -3.85 -20.98
C ILE A 60 14.36 -4.16 -19.58
N PRO A 61 15.58 -4.73 -19.46
CA PRO A 61 16.17 -5.04 -18.16
C PRO A 61 16.46 -3.78 -17.36
N VAL A 62 16.29 -3.88 -16.01
CA VAL A 62 16.59 -2.79 -15.07
C VAL A 62 17.39 -3.36 -13.90
N ASP A 63 18.57 -3.97 -14.17
CA ASP A 63 19.44 -4.58 -13.18
C ASP A 63 20.44 -3.60 -12.55
N VAL A 64 19.94 -2.41 -12.18
CA VAL A 64 20.72 -1.26 -11.69
C VAL A 64 21.29 -1.44 -10.27
N LEU A 65 20.88 -2.48 -9.55
CA LEU A 65 21.38 -2.82 -8.20
C LEU A 65 22.11 -4.16 -8.16
N HIS A 66 22.78 -4.51 -9.27
CA HIS A 66 23.53 -5.75 -9.38
C HIS A 66 24.54 -5.95 -8.21
N GLY A 67 24.50 -7.13 -7.62
CA GLY A 67 25.38 -7.50 -6.51
C GLY A 67 24.91 -7.06 -5.12
N LYS A 68 23.84 -6.26 -5.01
CA LYS A 68 23.20 -5.95 -3.74
C LYS A 68 22.29 -7.07 -3.25
N ASN A 69 22.04 -7.12 -1.95
CA ASN A 69 21.24 -8.16 -1.31
C ASN A 69 20.20 -7.57 -0.36
N VAL A 70 19.01 -8.19 -0.34
CA VAL A 70 17.94 -7.80 0.58
C VAL A 70 17.50 -8.96 1.46
N GLY A 71 17.29 -8.66 2.76
CA GLY A 71 16.70 -9.59 3.74
C GLY A 71 15.23 -9.30 3.92
N LEU A 72 14.38 -10.34 3.82
CA LEU A 72 12.93 -10.24 3.99
C LEU A 72 12.51 -10.95 5.28
N ILE A 73 12.07 -10.18 6.28
CA ILE A 73 11.63 -10.67 7.59
C ILE A 73 10.10 -10.72 7.63
N PHE A 74 9.54 -11.92 7.77
CA PHE A 74 8.10 -12.11 7.81
C PHE A 74 7.65 -12.75 9.13
N GLU A 75 7.10 -11.99 10.05
CA GLU A 75 6.39 -12.53 11.23
C GLU A 75 4.93 -12.88 10.91
N LYS A 76 4.32 -12.17 9.95
CA LYS A 76 3.03 -12.51 9.34
C LYS A 76 3.24 -13.05 7.93
N THR A 77 2.63 -14.18 7.61
CA THR A 77 2.68 -14.76 6.26
C THR A 77 2.06 -13.84 5.22
N SER A 78 2.57 -13.89 4.00
CA SER A 78 2.01 -13.16 2.86
C SER A 78 2.54 -13.72 1.54
N THR A 79 1.63 -14.06 0.64
CA THR A 79 1.99 -14.43 -0.72
C THR A 79 2.40 -13.20 -1.53
N ARG A 80 1.53 -12.18 -1.59
CA ARG A 80 1.72 -10.99 -2.45
C ARG A 80 2.93 -10.16 -2.05
N THR A 81 3.06 -9.80 -0.77
CA THR A 81 4.20 -8.99 -0.31
C THR A 81 5.52 -9.70 -0.56
N ARG A 82 5.59 -11.00 -0.24
CA ARG A 82 6.78 -11.80 -0.47
C ARG A 82 7.14 -11.84 -1.96
N CYS A 83 6.22 -12.26 -2.81
CA CYS A 83 6.46 -12.34 -4.26
C CYS A 83 6.82 -10.96 -4.85
N SER A 84 6.18 -9.88 -4.38
CA SER A 84 6.48 -8.53 -4.86
C SER A 84 7.91 -8.10 -4.54
N PHE A 85 8.39 -8.32 -3.31
CA PHE A 85 9.77 -8.01 -2.93
C PHE A 85 10.79 -8.92 -3.64
N GLU A 86 10.53 -10.24 -3.69
CA GLU A 86 11.43 -11.18 -4.37
C GLU A 86 11.58 -10.85 -5.86
N VAL A 87 10.46 -10.67 -6.57
CA VAL A 87 10.50 -10.34 -8.00
C VAL A 87 11.09 -8.95 -8.24
N ALA A 88 10.76 -7.95 -7.40
CA ALA A 88 11.37 -6.63 -7.48
C ALA A 88 12.90 -6.69 -7.30
N ALA A 89 13.39 -7.47 -6.33
CA ALA A 89 14.82 -7.68 -6.12
C ALA A 89 15.47 -8.31 -7.35
N TYR A 90 14.91 -9.37 -7.90
CA TYR A 90 15.45 -10.05 -9.10
C TYR A 90 15.46 -9.14 -10.32
N ASP A 91 14.41 -8.37 -10.55
CA ASP A 91 14.33 -7.42 -11.66
C ASP A 91 15.39 -6.30 -11.54
N LEU A 92 15.79 -5.93 -10.32
CA LEU A 92 16.84 -4.94 -10.04
C LEU A 92 18.27 -5.54 -10.02
N GLY A 93 18.41 -6.85 -10.23
CA GLY A 93 19.70 -7.55 -10.20
C GLY A 93 20.20 -7.89 -8.79
N MET A 94 19.32 -7.87 -7.79
CA MET A 94 19.65 -8.12 -6.38
C MET A 94 19.49 -9.59 -6.01
N GLY A 95 20.28 -10.03 -5.00
CA GLY A 95 20.00 -11.23 -4.24
C GLY A 95 18.93 -11.00 -3.17
N CYS A 96 18.14 -12.04 -2.86
CA CYS A 96 17.06 -11.98 -1.90
C CYS A 96 17.07 -13.17 -0.95
N THR A 97 16.94 -12.93 0.36
CA THR A 97 16.83 -13.98 1.37
C THR A 97 15.53 -13.83 2.15
N TYR A 98 14.68 -14.85 2.09
CA TYR A 98 13.50 -14.94 2.93
C TYR A 98 13.84 -15.51 4.31
N LEU A 99 13.53 -14.78 5.37
CA LEU A 99 13.74 -15.17 6.76
C LEU A 99 12.42 -15.59 7.40
N ASP A 100 12.19 -16.90 7.46
CA ASP A 100 11.00 -17.48 8.10
C ASP A 100 11.07 -17.23 9.63
N PRO A 101 10.02 -16.67 10.24
CA PRO A 101 9.96 -16.45 11.70
C PRO A 101 10.09 -17.74 12.51
N LYS A 102 9.61 -18.87 11.96
CA LYS A 102 9.72 -20.18 12.62
C LYS A 102 11.15 -20.73 12.61
N ALA A 103 11.94 -20.35 11.60
CA ALA A 103 13.32 -20.77 11.42
C ALA A 103 14.34 -19.75 11.97
N SER A 104 13.90 -18.55 12.41
CA SER A 104 14.77 -17.47 12.91
C SER A 104 14.72 -17.36 14.44
N GLN A 105 15.75 -16.70 15.01
CA GLN A 105 15.85 -16.40 16.44
C GLN A 105 15.34 -15.00 16.78
N ILE A 106 14.88 -14.24 15.79
CA ILE A 106 14.43 -12.85 15.89
C ILE A 106 13.32 -12.73 16.95
N GLY A 107 13.50 -11.84 17.91
CA GLY A 107 12.55 -11.61 19.01
C GLY A 107 12.41 -12.76 20.03
N LYS A 108 13.15 -13.85 19.87
CA LYS A 108 13.12 -15.02 20.80
C LYS A 108 14.37 -15.09 21.66
N LYS A 109 15.51 -15.38 21.05
CA LYS A 109 16.82 -15.44 21.72
C LYS A 109 17.72 -14.27 21.36
N GLU A 110 17.35 -13.49 20.36
CA GLU A 110 18.06 -12.30 19.90
C GLU A 110 17.11 -11.10 19.91
N SER A 111 17.58 -9.96 20.43
CA SER A 111 16.80 -8.74 20.44
C SER A 111 16.61 -8.18 19.03
N ILE A 112 15.54 -7.42 18.78
CA ILE A 112 15.34 -6.73 17.51
C ILE A 112 16.52 -5.81 17.18
N LYS A 113 17.05 -5.12 18.17
CA LYS A 113 18.22 -4.25 18.05
C LYS A 113 19.47 -4.99 17.57
N ASP A 114 19.75 -6.17 18.14
CA ASP A 114 20.94 -6.94 17.75
C ASP A 114 20.74 -7.59 16.39
N THR A 115 19.55 -8.12 16.11
CA THR A 115 19.15 -8.59 14.79
C THR A 115 19.35 -7.50 13.73
N ALA A 116 18.88 -6.28 13.98
CA ALA A 116 19.06 -5.15 13.06
C ALA A 116 20.53 -4.87 12.76
N ARG A 117 21.39 -4.87 13.79
CA ARG A 117 22.84 -4.64 13.64
C ARG A 117 23.55 -5.73 12.85
N VAL A 118 23.14 -6.98 13.03
CA VAL A 118 23.69 -8.12 12.30
C VAL A 118 23.25 -8.08 10.84
N LEU A 119 21.95 -7.97 10.60
CA LEU A 119 21.39 -7.99 9.24
C LEU A 119 21.82 -6.77 8.42
N GLY A 120 21.92 -5.59 9.03
CA GLY A 120 22.40 -4.39 8.37
C GLY A 120 23.89 -4.43 7.96
N ARG A 121 24.65 -5.44 8.41
CA ARG A 121 26.03 -5.72 7.93
C ARG A 121 26.09 -6.80 6.85
N MET A 122 24.99 -7.50 6.61
CA MET A 122 24.87 -8.56 5.62
C MET A 122 24.09 -8.12 4.39
N TYR A 123 23.09 -7.27 4.59
CA TYR A 123 22.16 -6.83 3.54
C TYR A 123 22.30 -5.33 3.28
N ASP A 124 21.97 -4.92 2.05
CA ASP A 124 21.89 -3.52 1.63
C ASP A 124 20.55 -2.87 1.98
N GLY A 125 19.54 -3.68 2.23
CA GLY A 125 18.21 -3.26 2.67
C GLY A 125 17.47 -4.40 3.37
N ILE A 126 16.48 -4.06 4.21
CA ILE A 126 15.71 -5.02 5.01
C ILE A 126 14.22 -4.71 4.87
N GLU A 127 13.43 -5.70 4.48
CA GLU A 127 11.97 -5.65 4.60
C GLU A 127 11.53 -6.30 5.90
N TYR A 128 10.50 -5.73 6.51
CA TYR A 128 9.82 -6.30 7.67
C TYR A 128 8.31 -6.31 7.46
N ARG A 129 7.70 -7.47 7.66
CA ARG A 129 6.25 -7.64 7.75
C ARG A 129 5.89 -8.37 9.04
N GLY A 130 5.14 -7.71 9.92
CA GLY A 130 4.85 -8.26 11.24
C GLY A 130 3.66 -7.61 11.94
N PHE A 131 3.79 -7.46 13.25
CA PHE A 131 2.71 -7.00 14.12
C PHE A 131 2.87 -5.53 14.48
N GLU A 132 3.80 -5.19 15.35
CA GLU A 132 3.91 -3.87 15.96
C GLU A 132 4.76 -2.92 15.11
N GLN A 133 4.29 -1.68 14.95
CA GLN A 133 5.04 -0.62 14.27
C GLN A 133 6.39 -0.34 14.96
N THR A 134 6.41 -0.43 16.29
CA THR A 134 7.64 -0.22 17.08
C THR A 134 8.78 -1.18 16.72
N ILE A 135 8.47 -2.38 16.23
CA ILE A 135 9.49 -3.37 15.80
C ILE A 135 10.19 -2.88 14.53
N VAL A 136 9.42 -2.46 13.50
CA VAL A 136 10.04 -1.97 12.26
C VAL A 136 10.78 -0.64 12.47
N GLU A 137 10.32 0.20 13.39
CA GLU A 137 11.01 1.43 13.79
C GLU A 137 12.33 1.13 14.52
N GLU A 138 12.35 0.11 15.40
CA GLU A 138 13.57 -0.32 16.06
C GLU A 138 14.56 -0.94 15.06
N LEU A 139 14.10 -1.75 14.10
CA LEU A 139 14.92 -2.24 13.00
C LEU A 139 15.53 -1.07 12.21
N ALA A 140 14.74 -0.09 11.81
CA ALA A 140 15.20 1.09 11.08
C ALA A 140 16.26 1.88 11.87
N LYS A 141 16.05 2.06 13.16
CA LYS A 141 16.97 2.81 14.05
C LYS A 141 18.37 2.19 14.12
N TYR A 142 18.51 0.87 14.04
CA TYR A 142 19.76 0.18 14.30
C TYR A 142 20.38 -0.57 13.13
N ALA A 143 19.65 -0.72 12.00
CA ALA A 143 20.14 -1.48 10.86
C ALA A 143 21.29 -0.77 10.11
N GLY A 144 21.27 0.55 10.02
CA GLY A 144 22.26 1.31 9.23
C GLY A 144 22.10 1.19 7.72
N VAL A 145 21.04 0.54 7.27
CA VAL A 145 20.59 0.40 5.87
C VAL A 145 19.11 0.71 5.77
N PRO A 146 18.57 1.01 4.55
CA PRO A 146 17.14 1.20 4.38
C PRO A 146 16.30 0.03 4.92
N VAL A 147 15.24 0.37 5.64
CA VAL A 147 14.23 -0.59 6.14
C VAL A 147 12.89 -0.24 5.54
N TRP A 148 12.18 -1.24 5.03
CA TRP A 148 10.87 -1.09 4.38
C TRP A 148 9.81 -1.85 5.16
N ASN A 149 8.72 -1.15 5.47
CA ASN A 149 7.55 -1.72 6.13
C ASN A 149 6.66 -2.44 5.12
N GLY A 150 6.70 -3.77 5.09
CA GLY A 150 5.82 -4.61 4.28
C GLY A 150 4.39 -4.67 4.80
N LEU A 151 4.18 -4.54 6.10
CA LEU A 151 2.92 -4.35 6.84
C LEU A 151 3.18 -4.44 8.34
N THR A 152 2.52 -3.57 9.11
CA THR A 152 2.30 -3.72 10.56
C THR A 152 0.81 -3.66 10.89
N ASN A 153 0.45 -3.73 12.17
CA ASN A 153 -0.94 -3.53 12.59
C ASN A 153 -1.41 -2.09 12.34
N GLU A 154 -0.49 -1.13 12.37
CA GLU A 154 -0.78 0.30 12.26
C GLU A 154 -0.70 0.83 10.82
N TYR A 155 0.23 0.33 9.99
CA TYR A 155 0.46 0.86 8.65
C TYR A 155 0.82 -0.21 7.61
N HIS A 156 0.44 0.08 6.35
CA HIS A 156 0.79 -0.72 5.16
C HIS A 156 1.22 0.19 3.99
N PRO A 157 2.37 0.89 4.10
CA PRO A 157 2.73 1.93 3.14
C PRO A 157 3.00 1.41 1.72
N THR A 158 3.47 0.17 1.58
CA THR A 158 3.70 -0.43 0.25
C THR A 158 2.40 -0.70 -0.51
N GLN A 159 1.28 -0.94 0.18
CA GLN A 159 -0.04 -1.03 -0.42
C GLN A 159 -0.49 0.33 -0.95
N MET A 160 -0.27 1.38 -0.18
CA MET A 160 -0.70 2.75 -0.53
C MET A 160 -0.13 3.25 -1.85
N LEU A 161 1.12 2.91 -2.14
CA LEU A 161 1.72 3.28 -3.43
C LEU A 161 1.07 2.50 -4.59
N ALA A 162 0.75 1.22 -4.38
CA ALA A 162 0.06 0.42 -5.39
C ALA A 162 -1.37 0.95 -5.65
N ASP A 163 -2.10 1.28 -4.59
CA ASP A 163 -3.43 1.87 -4.68
C ASP A 163 -3.38 3.20 -5.45
N LEU A 164 -2.42 4.06 -5.11
CA LEU A 164 -2.25 5.36 -5.76
C LEU A 164 -1.91 5.23 -7.25
N LEU A 165 -1.00 4.30 -7.60
CA LEU A 165 -0.66 4.02 -8.99
C LEU A 165 -1.89 3.50 -9.76
N THR A 166 -2.64 2.57 -9.18
CA THR A 166 -3.86 2.00 -9.77
C THR A 166 -4.94 3.07 -9.99
N ILE A 167 -5.16 3.91 -8.98
CA ILE A 167 -6.08 5.07 -9.09
C ILE A 167 -5.67 5.99 -10.22
N LYS A 168 -4.36 6.31 -10.33
CA LYS A 168 -3.83 7.16 -11.39
C LYS A 168 -4.00 6.53 -12.77
N GLU A 169 -3.75 5.23 -12.91
CA GLU A 169 -3.90 4.49 -14.16
C GLU A 169 -5.36 4.44 -14.65
N HIS A 170 -6.31 4.16 -13.76
CA HIS A 170 -7.73 4.00 -14.12
C HIS A 170 -8.51 5.31 -14.19
N LEU A 171 -8.23 6.27 -13.30
CA LEU A 171 -8.97 7.52 -13.23
C LEU A 171 -8.26 8.71 -13.89
N GLY A 172 -6.99 8.57 -14.28
CA GLY A 172 -6.17 9.63 -14.90
C GLY A 172 -5.84 10.81 -13.98
N ARG A 173 -6.25 10.75 -12.71
CA ARG A 173 -6.03 11.80 -11.70
C ARG A 173 -5.88 11.20 -10.30
N VAL A 174 -5.33 11.99 -9.40
CA VAL A 174 -5.21 11.67 -7.97
C VAL A 174 -5.92 12.75 -7.15
N LYS A 175 -5.50 14.00 -7.32
CA LYS A 175 -6.06 15.13 -6.56
C LYS A 175 -7.57 15.23 -6.76
N GLY A 176 -8.31 15.39 -5.65
CA GLY A 176 -9.77 15.49 -5.64
C GLY A 176 -10.51 14.17 -5.86
N VAL A 177 -9.81 13.03 -5.92
CA VAL A 177 -10.45 11.71 -5.92
C VAL A 177 -11.13 11.47 -4.57
N LYS A 178 -12.41 11.08 -4.59
CA LYS A 178 -13.14 10.65 -3.40
C LYS A 178 -12.98 9.14 -3.21
N LEU A 179 -12.23 8.75 -2.18
CA LEU A 179 -12.03 7.37 -1.76
C LEU A 179 -12.86 7.08 -0.51
N VAL A 180 -13.72 6.08 -0.58
CA VAL A 180 -14.53 5.60 0.54
C VAL A 180 -14.02 4.24 0.98
N TYR A 181 -13.56 4.17 2.23
CA TYR A 181 -13.19 2.91 2.88
C TYR A 181 -14.39 2.40 3.68
N MET A 182 -14.85 1.19 3.37
CA MET A 182 -15.99 0.53 4.00
C MET A 182 -15.51 -0.63 4.88
N GLY A 183 -15.84 -0.58 6.16
CA GLY A 183 -15.44 -1.62 7.12
C GLY A 183 -14.64 -1.07 8.32
N ASP A 184 -13.80 -1.91 8.93
CA ASP A 184 -13.04 -1.53 10.12
C ASP A 184 -11.84 -0.64 9.77
N ALA A 185 -11.96 0.66 10.00
CA ALA A 185 -10.95 1.65 9.65
C ALA A 185 -9.91 1.91 10.78
N ARG A 186 -9.89 1.11 11.85
CA ARG A 186 -8.99 1.33 13.01
C ARG A 186 -7.56 0.85 12.81
N TYR A 187 -7.34 -0.02 11.82
CA TYR A 187 -6.07 -0.71 11.58
C TYR A 187 -5.33 -0.20 10.36
N ASN A 188 -4.32 -0.94 9.93
CA ASN A 188 -3.34 -0.52 8.93
C ASN A 188 -3.94 0.03 7.62
N MET A 189 -5.00 -0.59 7.06
CA MET A 189 -5.59 -0.12 5.80
C MET A 189 -6.33 1.20 5.99
N GLY A 190 -7.23 1.31 6.97
CA GLY A 190 -7.94 2.55 7.26
C GLY A 190 -6.99 3.70 7.60
N ASN A 191 -5.99 3.44 8.45
CA ASN A 191 -4.98 4.41 8.84
C ASN A 191 -4.14 4.88 7.64
N SER A 192 -3.64 3.93 6.85
CA SER A 192 -2.75 4.24 5.73
C SER A 192 -3.46 4.95 4.59
N LEU A 193 -4.70 4.54 4.26
CA LEU A 193 -5.51 5.21 3.24
C LEU A 193 -5.87 6.65 3.64
N MET A 194 -6.17 6.88 4.94
CA MET A 194 -6.42 8.22 5.44
C MET A 194 -5.18 9.12 5.32
N VAL A 195 -4.00 8.61 5.69
CA VAL A 195 -2.72 9.32 5.52
C VAL A 195 -2.44 9.60 4.04
N LEU A 196 -2.59 8.59 3.16
CA LEU A 196 -2.42 8.74 1.72
C LEU A 196 -3.30 9.86 1.16
N CYS A 197 -4.60 9.80 1.44
CA CYS A 197 -5.56 10.78 0.95
C CYS A 197 -5.24 12.19 1.47
N ALA A 198 -4.92 12.31 2.76
CA ALA A 198 -4.56 13.58 3.38
C ALA A 198 -3.31 14.22 2.76
N LYS A 199 -2.30 13.42 2.42
CA LYS A 199 -1.06 13.88 1.77
C LYS A 199 -1.27 14.25 0.30
N MET A 200 -2.08 13.48 -0.44
CA MET A 200 -2.21 13.58 -1.90
C MET A 200 -3.37 14.48 -2.36
N GLY A 201 -4.05 15.16 -1.45
CA GLY A 201 -5.18 16.04 -1.79
C GLY A 201 -6.42 15.28 -2.26
N MET A 202 -6.63 14.05 -1.77
CA MET A 202 -7.79 13.22 -2.01
C MET A 202 -8.82 13.40 -0.88
N HIS A 203 -10.07 13.02 -1.13
CA HIS A 203 -11.14 13.07 -0.13
C HIS A 203 -11.32 11.67 0.47
N PHE A 204 -10.95 11.49 1.73
CA PHE A 204 -11.12 10.23 2.46
C PHE A 204 -12.45 10.19 3.19
N VAL A 205 -13.17 9.09 3.05
CA VAL A 205 -14.38 8.80 3.81
C VAL A 205 -14.23 7.44 4.49
N ALA A 206 -14.24 7.40 5.82
CA ALA A 206 -14.41 6.15 6.56
C ALA A 206 -15.91 5.93 6.79
N CYS A 207 -16.45 4.89 6.14
CA CYS A 207 -17.85 4.52 6.22
C CYS A 207 -17.99 3.23 7.03
N ALA A 208 -18.34 3.36 8.32
CA ALA A 208 -18.35 2.27 9.28
C ALA A 208 -19.18 2.65 10.53
N PRO A 209 -19.56 1.69 11.39
CA PRO A 209 -20.04 2.03 12.73
C PRO A 209 -19.00 2.84 13.48
N LYS A 210 -19.43 3.81 14.28
CA LYS A 210 -18.56 4.76 15.00
C LYS A 210 -17.41 4.09 15.78
N LYS A 211 -17.63 2.90 16.35
CA LYS A 211 -16.59 2.17 17.09
C LYS A 211 -15.45 1.65 16.22
N TYR A 212 -15.62 1.63 14.90
CA TYR A 212 -14.64 1.21 13.91
C TYR A 212 -13.99 2.39 13.17
N PHE A 213 -14.21 3.62 13.62
CA PHE A 213 -13.53 4.80 13.09
C PHE A 213 -12.03 4.78 13.46
N PRO A 214 -11.18 5.42 12.64
CA PRO A 214 -9.76 5.60 12.98
C PRO A 214 -9.57 6.31 14.32
N ASN A 215 -8.39 6.10 14.92
CA ASN A 215 -8.00 6.81 16.14
C ASN A 215 -8.05 8.33 15.94
N GLN A 216 -8.63 9.08 16.89
CA GLN A 216 -8.82 10.51 16.80
C GLN A 216 -7.50 11.30 16.73
N GLU A 217 -6.42 10.81 17.34
CA GLU A 217 -5.10 11.46 17.26
C GLU A 217 -4.57 11.41 15.82
N LEU A 218 -4.69 10.26 15.15
CA LEU A 218 -4.31 10.12 13.75
C LEU A 218 -5.21 10.95 12.83
N VAL A 219 -6.53 11.02 13.11
CA VAL A 219 -7.45 11.91 12.36
C VAL A 219 -6.98 13.35 12.46
N ASN A 220 -6.63 13.82 13.65
CA ASN A 220 -6.16 15.20 13.87
C ASN A 220 -4.83 15.45 13.12
N GLU A 221 -3.88 14.50 13.15
CA GLU A 221 -2.63 14.60 12.40
C GLU A 221 -2.89 14.67 10.88
N CYS A 222 -3.78 13.83 10.35
CA CYS A 222 -4.17 13.86 8.95
C CYS A 222 -4.89 15.14 8.54
N LEU A 223 -5.66 15.76 9.44
CA LEU A 223 -6.28 17.07 9.20
C LEU A 223 -5.23 18.18 9.03
N GLU A 224 -4.07 18.10 9.72
CA GLU A 224 -2.96 19.04 9.47
C GLU A 224 -2.38 18.85 8.05
N PHE A 225 -2.14 17.61 7.61
CA PHE A 225 -1.71 17.35 6.22
C PHE A 225 -2.74 17.84 5.20
N ALA A 226 -4.02 17.67 5.50
CA ALA A 226 -5.12 18.08 4.63
C ALA A 226 -5.20 19.59 4.42
N LYS A 227 -4.76 20.41 5.38
CA LYS A 227 -4.69 21.88 5.22
C LYS A 227 -3.76 22.30 4.09
N GLU A 228 -2.65 21.58 3.90
CA GLU A 228 -1.66 21.87 2.86
C GLU A 228 -2.09 21.32 1.50
N SER A 229 -2.63 20.11 1.46
CA SER A 229 -2.97 19.40 0.23
C SER A 229 -4.34 19.79 -0.36
N GLY A 230 -5.25 20.30 0.48
CA GLY A 230 -6.66 20.53 0.14
C GLY A 230 -7.54 19.28 0.24
N ALA A 231 -7.06 18.22 0.90
CA ALA A 231 -7.84 17.02 1.18
C ALA A 231 -8.99 17.28 2.18
N THR A 232 -9.95 16.34 2.24
CA THR A 232 -10.96 16.29 3.29
C THR A 232 -11.01 14.90 3.91
N ILE A 233 -11.38 14.86 5.21
CA ILE A 233 -11.57 13.61 5.95
C ILE A 233 -12.99 13.63 6.53
N THR A 234 -13.76 12.59 6.21
CA THR A 234 -15.13 12.41 6.68
C THR A 234 -15.26 11.05 7.36
N LEU A 235 -15.93 11.03 8.51
CA LEU A 235 -16.28 9.81 9.22
C LEU A 235 -17.80 9.72 9.24
N THR A 236 -18.40 8.66 8.73
CA THR A 236 -19.86 8.52 8.64
C THR A 236 -20.33 7.10 8.89
N GLU A 237 -21.47 6.96 9.53
CA GLU A 237 -22.19 5.69 9.65
C GLU A 237 -23.24 5.52 8.55
N ASN A 238 -23.49 6.55 7.73
CA ASN A 238 -24.49 6.54 6.66
C ASN A 238 -23.84 6.07 5.35
N VAL A 239 -24.17 4.86 4.94
CA VAL A 239 -23.63 4.23 3.72
C VAL A 239 -24.02 5.01 2.46
N GLU A 240 -25.29 5.41 2.33
CA GLU A 240 -25.79 6.12 1.14
C GLU A 240 -25.09 7.47 0.99
N GLU A 241 -24.98 8.24 2.06
CA GLU A 241 -24.29 9.55 2.05
C GLU A 241 -22.80 9.39 1.81
N GLY A 242 -22.15 8.41 2.49
CA GLY A 242 -20.73 8.17 2.39
C GLY A 242 -20.29 7.78 0.99
N THR A 243 -21.02 6.87 0.35
CA THR A 243 -20.62 6.29 -0.95
C THR A 243 -21.12 7.10 -2.16
N LYS A 244 -22.06 8.05 -1.98
CA LYS A 244 -22.59 8.86 -3.07
C LYS A 244 -21.50 9.59 -3.85
N GLY A 245 -21.42 9.30 -5.15
CA GLY A 245 -20.47 9.94 -6.06
C GLY A 245 -19.00 9.68 -5.69
N ALA A 246 -18.69 8.55 -5.06
CA ALA A 246 -17.32 8.13 -4.82
C ALA A 246 -16.63 7.76 -6.14
N ASP A 247 -15.35 8.08 -6.26
CA ASP A 247 -14.50 7.63 -7.37
C ASP A 247 -13.92 6.23 -7.09
N VAL A 248 -13.68 5.94 -5.82
CA VAL A 248 -13.10 4.67 -5.35
C VAL A 248 -13.90 4.14 -4.17
N ILE A 249 -14.34 2.90 -4.26
CA ILE A 249 -14.85 2.11 -3.13
C ILE A 249 -13.76 1.13 -2.74
N TYR A 250 -13.34 1.16 -1.48
CA TYR A 250 -12.29 0.30 -0.93
C TYR A 250 -12.82 -0.48 0.26
N THR A 251 -12.46 -1.74 0.38
CA THR A 251 -12.72 -2.53 1.59
C THR A 251 -11.57 -3.49 1.87
N ASP A 252 -11.57 -4.08 3.05
CA ASP A 252 -10.63 -5.12 3.49
C ASP A 252 -11.40 -6.15 4.33
N VAL A 253 -10.79 -7.29 4.58
CA VAL A 253 -11.36 -8.34 5.43
C VAL A 253 -11.82 -7.80 6.78
N TRP A 254 -12.98 -8.23 7.24
CA TRP A 254 -13.52 -7.77 8.54
C TRP A 254 -12.81 -8.38 9.74
N VAL A 255 -12.18 -9.53 9.55
CA VAL A 255 -11.39 -10.20 10.58
C VAL A 255 -9.96 -10.37 10.08
N SER A 256 -9.02 -9.70 10.75
CA SER A 256 -7.63 -9.71 10.38
C SER A 256 -6.91 -10.98 10.83
N MET A 257 -5.83 -11.29 10.13
CA MET A 257 -4.98 -12.44 10.46
C MET A 257 -4.41 -12.30 11.88
N GLY A 258 -4.72 -13.28 12.73
CA GLY A 258 -4.29 -13.34 14.14
C GLY A 258 -5.32 -12.81 15.14
N GLU A 259 -6.48 -12.31 14.69
CA GLU A 259 -7.60 -12.03 15.60
C GLU A 259 -8.25 -13.34 16.07
N PRO A 260 -8.80 -13.37 17.31
CA PRO A 260 -9.42 -14.57 17.86
C PRO A 260 -10.76 -14.90 17.17
N ASP A 261 -11.12 -16.19 17.18
CA ASP A 261 -12.33 -16.68 16.51
C ASP A 261 -13.63 -16.06 17.04
N GLU A 262 -13.63 -15.58 18.27
CA GLU A 262 -14.81 -15.01 18.94
C GLU A 262 -15.28 -13.69 18.31
N VAL A 263 -14.38 -12.99 17.58
CA VAL A 263 -14.74 -11.70 16.96
C VAL A 263 -15.58 -11.84 15.69
N TRP A 264 -15.61 -13.03 15.06
CA TRP A 264 -16.29 -13.22 13.77
C TRP A 264 -17.78 -12.88 13.83
N GLU A 265 -18.52 -13.40 14.82
CA GLU A 265 -19.96 -13.17 14.93
C GLU A 265 -20.29 -11.68 15.11
N GLU A 266 -19.53 -10.99 15.95
CA GLU A 266 -19.68 -9.55 16.17
C GLU A 266 -19.41 -8.75 14.88
N ARG A 267 -18.29 -9.06 14.20
CA ARG A 267 -17.90 -8.39 12.94
C ARG A 267 -18.93 -8.60 11.85
N ILE A 268 -19.37 -9.82 11.63
CA ILE A 268 -20.40 -10.14 10.64
C ILE A 268 -21.67 -9.35 10.94
N ARG A 269 -22.17 -9.40 12.18
CA ARG A 269 -23.40 -8.70 12.58
C ARG A 269 -23.31 -7.19 12.34
N GLU A 270 -22.21 -6.57 12.72
CA GLU A 270 -22.08 -5.11 12.73
C GLU A 270 -21.61 -4.53 11.41
N LEU A 271 -20.82 -5.26 10.62
CA LEU A 271 -20.28 -4.79 9.36
C LEU A 271 -21.11 -5.22 8.14
N THR A 272 -22.03 -6.18 8.26
CA THR A 272 -22.91 -6.55 7.15
C THR A 272 -23.63 -5.35 6.49
N PRO A 273 -24.11 -4.32 7.21
CA PRO A 273 -24.68 -3.13 6.57
C PRO A 273 -23.67 -2.32 5.74
N TYR A 274 -22.38 -2.55 5.93
CA TYR A 274 -21.27 -1.86 5.26
C TYR A 274 -20.59 -2.74 4.20
N LYS A 275 -21.19 -3.88 3.85
CA LYS A 275 -20.73 -4.75 2.75
C LYS A 275 -20.76 -3.99 1.43
N VAL A 276 -19.72 -4.13 0.63
CA VAL A 276 -19.69 -3.59 -0.73
C VAL A 276 -20.55 -4.47 -1.63
N THR A 277 -21.68 -3.91 -2.06
CA THR A 277 -22.66 -4.56 -2.91
C THR A 277 -22.81 -3.78 -4.22
N LYS A 278 -23.52 -4.36 -5.19
CA LYS A 278 -23.87 -3.66 -6.42
C LYS A 278 -24.57 -2.32 -6.16
N ALA A 279 -25.48 -2.25 -5.20
CA ALA A 279 -26.15 -1.01 -4.82
C ALA A 279 -25.18 0.08 -4.33
N VAL A 280 -24.14 -0.31 -3.60
CA VAL A 280 -23.05 0.59 -3.19
C VAL A 280 -22.30 1.13 -4.41
N MET A 281 -21.93 0.26 -5.35
CA MET A 281 -21.24 0.66 -6.59
C MET A 281 -22.13 1.55 -7.49
N GLU A 282 -23.42 1.25 -7.60
CA GLU A 282 -24.38 2.09 -8.32
C GLU A 282 -24.52 3.48 -7.70
N ASN A 283 -24.53 3.58 -6.36
CA ASN A 283 -24.57 4.87 -5.65
C ASN A 283 -23.28 5.68 -5.81
N ALA A 284 -22.14 5.00 -5.89
CA ALA A 284 -20.84 5.62 -6.23
C ALA A 284 -20.86 6.16 -7.67
N GLY A 285 -21.35 5.37 -8.61
CA GLY A 285 -21.50 5.74 -10.01
C GLY A 285 -20.79 4.77 -10.96
N SER A 286 -21.14 4.84 -12.23
CA SER A 286 -20.63 3.91 -13.27
C SER A 286 -19.13 4.04 -13.56
N GLN A 287 -18.50 5.13 -13.16
CA GLN A 287 -17.06 5.36 -13.34
C GLN A 287 -16.23 5.04 -12.06
N ALA A 288 -16.92 4.67 -10.97
CA ALA A 288 -16.24 4.28 -9.75
C ALA A 288 -15.49 2.96 -9.95
N ILE A 289 -14.31 2.85 -9.34
CA ILE A 289 -13.55 1.61 -9.29
C ILE A 289 -13.63 0.98 -7.90
N PHE A 290 -13.54 -0.35 -7.86
CA PHE A 290 -13.46 -1.14 -6.63
C PHE A 290 -12.03 -1.61 -6.41
N LEU A 291 -11.51 -1.38 -5.20
CA LEU A 291 -10.18 -1.79 -4.73
C LEU A 291 -10.28 -2.66 -3.48
N HIS A 292 -9.33 -3.58 -3.33
CA HIS A 292 -9.19 -4.47 -2.18
C HIS A 292 -7.76 -5.01 -2.12
N CYS A 293 -7.08 -4.85 -0.99
CA CYS A 293 -5.67 -5.28 -0.85
C CYS A 293 -5.45 -6.80 -0.95
N LEU A 294 -6.52 -7.59 -0.96
CA LEU A 294 -6.51 -9.06 -1.00
C LEU A 294 -5.77 -9.72 0.20
N PRO A 295 -6.20 -10.91 0.65
CA PRO A 295 -7.29 -11.74 0.11
C PRO A 295 -8.67 -11.19 0.43
N ALA A 296 -9.68 -11.49 -0.40
CA ALA A 296 -11.07 -11.13 -0.17
C ALA A 296 -11.92 -12.36 0.14
N PHE A 297 -12.96 -12.17 0.97
CA PHE A 297 -13.97 -13.19 1.20
C PHE A 297 -15.24 -12.82 0.41
N HIS A 298 -15.25 -13.11 -0.89
CA HIS A 298 -16.36 -12.83 -1.80
C HIS A 298 -17.12 -14.10 -2.22
N ASP A 299 -16.56 -15.30 -1.95
CA ASP A 299 -17.14 -16.59 -2.31
C ASP A 299 -16.80 -17.70 -1.29
N LEU A 300 -17.18 -18.95 -1.59
CA LEU A 300 -16.91 -20.14 -0.77
C LEU A 300 -15.78 -21.04 -1.32
N GLU A 301 -14.96 -20.54 -2.25
CA GLU A 301 -13.90 -21.36 -2.86
C GLU A 301 -12.69 -21.57 -1.94
N THR A 302 -12.54 -20.74 -0.91
CA THR A 302 -11.47 -20.88 0.08
C THR A 302 -11.85 -21.80 1.24
N GLN A 303 -10.86 -22.37 1.96
CA GLN A 303 -11.11 -23.16 3.15
C GLN A 303 -11.87 -22.35 4.23
N ILE A 304 -11.39 -21.13 4.52
CA ILE A 304 -12.03 -20.23 5.50
C ILE A 304 -13.43 -19.84 5.03
N GLY A 305 -13.63 -19.58 3.74
CA GLY A 305 -14.93 -19.27 3.16
C GLY A 305 -15.94 -20.40 3.43
N LYS A 306 -15.54 -21.65 3.20
CA LYS A 306 -16.40 -22.83 3.48
C LYS A 306 -16.72 -22.96 4.97
N GLU A 307 -15.71 -22.89 5.84
CA GLU A 307 -15.88 -22.99 7.29
C GLU A 307 -16.81 -21.90 7.85
N MET A 308 -16.63 -20.65 7.42
CA MET A 308 -17.46 -19.52 7.87
C MET A 308 -18.85 -19.55 7.22
N GLY A 309 -18.95 -20.00 5.98
CA GLY A 309 -20.24 -20.25 5.31
C GLY A 309 -21.08 -21.28 6.03
N GLU A 310 -20.50 -22.42 6.43
CA GLU A 310 -21.18 -23.44 7.22
C GLU A 310 -21.56 -22.95 8.63
N ARG A 311 -20.69 -22.21 9.29
CA ARG A 311 -20.88 -21.72 10.65
C ARG A 311 -21.92 -20.61 10.77
N PHE A 312 -21.90 -19.64 9.82
CA PHE A 312 -22.70 -18.41 9.90
C PHE A 312 -23.78 -18.30 8.82
N GLY A 313 -23.85 -19.22 7.87
CA GLY A 313 -24.83 -19.21 6.77
C GLY A 313 -24.61 -18.07 5.79
N ILE A 314 -23.34 -17.64 5.57
CA ILE A 314 -22.96 -16.56 4.67
C ILE A 314 -22.25 -17.13 3.44
N THR A 315 -22.33 -16.42 2.31
CA THR A 315 -21.62 -16.76 1.07
C THR A 315 -20.48 -15.83 0.73
N ASP A 316 -20.46 -14.68 1.36
CA ASP A 316 -19.52 -13.60 1.20
C ASP A 316 -19.49 -12.73 2.46
N MET A 317 -18.47 -11.89 2.62
CA MET A 317 -18.36 -11.00 3.78
C MET A 317 -18.30 -9.52 3.38
N GLU A 318 -17.10 -8.98 3.21
CA GLU A 318 -16.86 -7.55 2.98
C GLU A 318 -17.28 -7.07 1.58
N VAL A 319 -17.35 -7.97 0.61
CA VAL A 319 -17.77 -7.69 -0.76
C VAL A 319 -18.52 -8.87 -1.36
N THR A 320 -19.52 -8.60 -2.20
CA THR A 320 -20.22 -9.64 -2.96
C THR A 320 -19.38 -10.08 -4.17
N ASP A 321 -19.54 -11.35 -4.58
CA ASP A 321 -18.89 -11.91 -5.76
C ASP A 321 -19.24 -11.12 -7.04
N GLU A 322 -20.50 -10.68 -7.18
CA GLU A 322 -20.94 -9.83 -8.30
C GLU A 322 -20.13 -8.54 -8.44
N VAL A 323 -19.70 -7.92 -7.35
CA VAL A 323 -18.85 -6.71 -7.37
C VAL A 323 -17.41 -7.09 -7.63
N PHE A 324 -16.92 -8.12 -6.93
CA PHE A 324 -15.53 -8.58 -7.03
C PHE A 324 -15.14 -8.98 -8.46
N GLU A 325 -16.05 -9.64 -9.19
CA GLU A 325 -15.86 -10.10 -10.57
C GLU A 325 -16.37 -9.08 -11.63
N SER A 326 -16.80 -7.88 -11.22
CA SER A 326 -17.30 -6.86 -12.14
C SER A 326 -16.18 -6.13 -12.88
N GLU A 327 -16.53 -5.43 -13.98
CA GLU A 327 -15.61 -4.56 -14.74
C GLU A 327 -15.12 -3.35 -13.91
N GLN A 328 -15.83 -2.98 -12.85
CA GLN A 328 -15.41 -1.91 -11.93
C GLN A 328 -14.33 -2.38 -10.94
N SER A 329 -14.15 -3.69 -10.77
CA SER A 329 -13.13 -4.27 -9.91
C SER A 329 -11.76 -4.26 -10.61
N VAL A 330 -10.79 -3.59 -10.00
CA VAL A 330 -9.42 -3.48 -10.53
C VAL A 330 -8.39 -4.04 -9.54
N VAL A 331 -8.85 -4.95 -8.67
CA VAL A 331 -8.05 -5.54 -7.58
C VAL A 331 -6.81 -6.31 -8.05
N PHE A 332 -6.83 -6.88 -9.26
CA PHE A 332 -5.69 -7.60 -9.80
C PHE A 332 -4.63 -6.65 -10.38
N ASP A 333 -5.04 -5.53 -10.98
CA ASP A 333 -4.12 -4.45 -11.39
C ASP A 333 -3.46 -3.82 -10.17
N GLU A 334 -4.24 -3.61 -9.10
CA GLU A 334 -3.77 -3.16 -7.79
C GLU A 334 -2.72 -4.13 -7.21
N ALA A 335 -3.01 -5.44 -7.25
CA ALA A 335 -2.09 -6.47 -6.76
C ALA A 335 -0.79 -6.52 -7.58
N GLU A 336 -0.86 -6.38 -8.91
CA GLU A 336 0.32 -6.28 -9.78
C GLU A 336 1.16 -5.04 -9.44
N ASN A 337 0.52 -3.90 -9.25
CA ASN A 337 1.18 -2.64 -8.95
C ASN A 337 2.01 -2.67 -7.66
N ARG A 338 1.72 -3.60 -6.72
CA ARG A 338 2.56 -3.85 -5.54
C ARG A 338 4.02 -4.14 -5.89
N MET A 339 4.25 -4.99 -6.88
CA MET A 339 5.59 -5.33 -7.33
C MET A 339 6.32 -4.12 -7.93
N HIS A 340 5.64 -3.33 -8.74
CA HIS A 340 6.24 -2.16 -9.41
C HIS A 340 6.56 -1.03 -8.44
N THR A 341 5.66 -0.74 -7.50
CA THR A 341 5.88 0.30 -6.51
C THR A 341 6.93 -0.09 -5.46
N ILE A 342 6.97 -1.34 -5.03
CA ILE A 342 8.03 -1.88 -4.16
C ILE A 342 9.38 -1.78 -4.87
N LYS A 343 9.45 -2.12 -6.16
CA LYS A 343 10.66 -1.97 -6.98
C LYS A 343 11.14 -0.52 -7.00
N ALA A 344 10.24 0.44 -7.16
CA ALA A 344 10.56 1.86 -7.14
C ALA A 344 11.10 2.32 -5.77
N VAL A 345 10.49 1.87 -4.66
CA VAL A 345 10.96 2.16 -3.30
C VAL A 345 12.36 1.60 -3.08
N MET A 346 12.60 0.34 -3.43
CA MET A 346 13.92 -0.30 -3.30
C MET A 346 14.96 0.45 -4.12
N ALA A 347 14.68 0.73 -5.39
CA ALA A 347 15.59 1.43 -6.29
C ALA A 347 15.93 2.84 -5.78
N ALA A 348 14.93 3.63 -5.40
CA ALA A 348 15.12 5.01 -4.91
C ALA A 348 15.89 5.04 -3.59
N THR A 349 15.52 4.21 -2.60
CA THR A 349 16.14 4.24 -1.28
C THR A 349 17.54 3.61 -1.25
N LEU A 350 17.88 2.75 -2.23
CA LEU A 350 19.22 2.22 -2.43
C LEU A 350 20.10 3.08 -3.35
N GLY A 351 19.54 4.19 -3.89
CA GLY A 351 20.27 5.14 -4.73
C GLY A 351 20.60 4.61 -6.13
N ALA A 352 19.71 3.79 -6.70
CA ALA A 352 19.94 3.15 -8.02
C ALA A 352 20.12 4.11 -9.18
N PHE A 353 19.56 5.32 -9.09
CA PHE A 353 19.55 6.34 -10.15
C PHE A 353 20.22 7.65 -9.73
N GLU A 354 21.00 7.59 -8.65
CA GLU A 354 21.83 8.71 -8.20
C GLU A 354 23.28 8.47 -8.65
N GLU A 355 23.83 9.42 -9.43
CA GLU A 355 25.24 9.45 -9.83
C GLU A 355 26.15 9.95 -8.69
#